data_fba9808c585908079ff86c0b031da326
#
_entry.id   fba9808c585908079ff86c0b031da326
#
_cell.length_a   1.000
_cell.length_b   1.000
_cell.length_c   1.000
_cell.angle_alpha   90.00
_cell.angle_beta   90.00
_cell.angle_gamma   90.00
#
_symmetry.space_group_name_H-M   'P 1'
#
loop_
_entity.id
_entity.type
_entity.pdbx_description
1 polymer ?
#
loop_
_entity_poly.entity_id
_entity_poly.type
_entity_poly.pdbx_seq_one_letter_code
_entity_poly.pdbx_strand_id
1 'polypeptide(L)'
;EDYQAAELAGKPAVFKCTVREIKEKELPELDDEFASEVSEFDTLAEYREDVKKNLTEKKEEEAKAEKEEKVIEAIIAYAQMDIPEAMLATQQRSMADDFAQRIRMQGLTIDQYFQFTGLTREAFLEQLKPQAEQRIKTRLVLEAVAKAENIEVSEDEYKAEIERMAEAYKMDVDKLTEMVGEFEQKAIREDLAIKKAVDFVLDNAVDK
;
A
#
# COMPACT_ATOMS: atom_id res chain seq x y z
N GLU A 1 -32.82 -17.32 -23.95
CA GLU A 1 -32.95 -16.53 -25.18
C GLU A 1 -31.59 -16.02 -25.67
N ASP A 2 -30.62 -15.70 -24.79
CA ASP A 2 -29.30 -15.20 -25.15
C ASP A 2 -28.21 -16.29 -25.19
N TYR A 3 -28.45 -17.35 -25.96
CA TYR A 3 -27.44 -18.38 -26.17
C TYR A 3 -26.52 -18.03 -27.34
N GLN A 4 -25.19 -18.20 -27.17
CA GLN A 4 -24.18 -17.77 -28.16
C GLN A 4 -24.36 -18.37 -29.57
N ALA A 5 -24.98 -19.56 -29.70
CA ALA A 5 -25.34 -20.15 -30.98
C ALA A 5 -26.78 -19.80 -31.31
N ALA A 6 -26.97 -18.87 -32.22
CA ALA A 6 -28.30 -18.36 -32.63
C ALA A 6 -29.30 -19.44 -33.08
N GLU A 7 -28.79 -20.53 -33.67
CA GLU A 7 -29.60 -21.70 -34.13
C GLU A 7 -30.11 -22.57 -32.96
N LEU A 8 -29.58 -22.43 -31.75
CA LEU A 8 -29.98 -23.16 -30.55
C LEU A 8 -30.71 -22.26 -29.53
N ALA A 9 -30.68 -20.95 -29.73
CA ALA A 9 -31.30 -19.98 -28.83
C ALA A 9 -32.84 -20.21 -28.79
N GLY A 10 -33.39 -20.23 -27.58
CA GLY A 10 -34.82 -20.41 -27.34
C GLY A 10 -35.39 -21.83 -27.62
N LYS A 11 -34.53 -22.80 -27.96
CA LYS A 11 -34.97 -24.21 -28.17
C LYS A 11 -34.81 -25.04 -26.89
N PRO A 12 -35.77 -25.96 -26.60
CA PRO A 12 -35.61 -26.85 -25.48
C PRO A 12 -34.45 -27.84 -25.72
N ALA A 13 -33.53 -27.93 -24.77
CA ALA A 13 -32.40 -28.86 -24.81
C ALA A 13 -32.53 -29.90 -23.69
N VAL A 14 -32.23 -31.15 -23.99
CA VAL A 14 -32.19 -32.25 -23.01
C VAL A 14 -30.74 -32.73 -22.85
N PHE A 15 -30.19 -32.59 -21.65
CA PHE A 15 -28.87 -33.07 -21.32
C PHE A 15 -28.98 -34.40 -20.57
N LYS A 16 -28.41 -35.47 -21.12
CA LYS A 16 -28.26 -36.77 -20.42
C LYS A 16 -26.94 -36.73 -19.69
N CYS A 17 -27.00 -36.53 -18.40
CA CYS A 17 -25.81 -36.49 -17.55
C CYS A 17 -25.66 -37.83 -16.84
N THR A 18 -24.44 -38.39 -16.87
CA THR A 18 -24.07 -39.55 -16.07
C THR A 18 -23.02 -39.09 -15.08
N VAL A 19 -23.31 -39.19 -13.77
CA VAL A 19 -22.34 -38.91 -12.73
C VAL A 19 -21.31 -40.02 -12.74
N ARG A 20 -20.05 -39.70 -13.00
CA ARG A 20 -18.94 -40.65 -13.05
C ARG A 20 -18.15 -40.70 -11.73
N GLU A 21 -18.08 -39.58 -11.02
CA GLU A 21 -17.31 -39.45 -9.81
C GLU A 21 -17.96 -38.38 -8.95
N ILE A 22 -18.04 -38.64 -7.66
CA ILE A 22 -18.42 -37.66 -6.62
C ILE A 22 -17.18 -37.47 -5.74
N LYS A 23 -16.66 -36.25 -5.66
CA LYS A 23 -15.54 -35.90 -4.80
C LYS A 23 -16.05 -35.05 -3.67
N GLU A 24 -15.79 -35.46 -2.45
CA GLU A 24 -16.02 -34.69 -1.26
C GLU A 24 -14.68 -34.13 -0.74
N LYS A 25 -14.70 -32.93 -0.22
CA LYS A 25 -13.53 -32.35 0.39
C LYS A 25 -13.49 -32.74 1.85
N GLU A 26 -12.63 -33.70 2.18
CA GLU A 26 -12.32 -34.00 3.59
C GLU A 26 -11.23 -33.04 4.09
N LEU A 27 -11.46 -32.48 5.26
CA LEU A 27 -10.46 -31.67 5.96
C LEU A 27 -9.73 -32.56 6.96
N PRO A 28 -8.39 -32.46 7.07
CA PRO A 28 -7.65 -33.18 8.07
C PRO A 28 -8.08 -32.78 9.49
N GLU A 29 -7.87 -33.65 10.46
CA GLU A 29 -8.03 -33.30 11.87
C GLU A 29 -7.01 -32.22 12.25
N LEU A 30 -7.43 -31.31 13.14
CA LEU A 30 -6.54 -30.25 13.65
C LEU A 30 -5.76 -30.77 14.85
N ASP A 31 -4.68 -31.48 14.56
CA ASP A 31 -3.77 -32.10 15.52
C ASP A 31 -2.30 -31.72 15.28
N ASP A 32 -1.39 -32.32 15.98
CA ASP A 32 0.05 -32.04 15.85
C ASP A 32 0.62 -32.52 14.49
N GLU A 33 0.05 -33.60 13.92
CA GLU A 33 0.44 -34.08 12.59
C GLU A 33 0.09 -33.04 11.51
N PHE A 34 -1.12 -32.47 11.59
CA PHE A 34 -1.52 -31.36 10.72
C PHE A 34 -0.59 -30.15 10.87
N ALA A 35 -0.22 -29.78 12.10
CA ALA A 35 0.64 -28.62 12.32
C ALA A 35 2.02 -28.82 11.67
N SER A 36 2.60 -30.01 11.80
CA SER A 36 3.91 -30.34 11.21
C SER A 36 3.89 -30.45 9.68
N GLU A 37 2.74 -30.80 9.07
CA GLU A 37 2.59 -30.85 7.61
C GLU A 37 2.45 -29.47 6.95
N VAL A 38 1.80 -28.50 7.64
CA VAL A 38 1.45 -27.19 7.05
C VAL A 38 2.32 -26.05 7.55
N SER A 39 3.19 -26.29 8.54
CA SER A 39 4.01 -25.27 9.17
C SER A 39 5.39 -25.81 9.59
N GLU A 40 6.22 -24.95 10.19
CA GLU A 40 7.53 -25.31 10.75
C GLU A 40 7.43 -25.76 12.22
N PHE A 41 6.22 -25.88 12.78
CA PHE A 41 5.97 -26.20 14.19
C PHE A 41 5.63 -27.68 14.36
N ASP A 42 6.12 -28.27 15.45
CA ASP A 42 5.90 -29.69 15.78
C ASP A 42 4.54 -29.91 16.46
N THR A 43 3.95 -28.87 17.03
CA THR A 43 2.67 -28.97 17.76
C THR A 43 1.63 -27.97 17.28
N LEU A 44 0.37 -28.38 17.34
CA LEU A 44 -0.76 -27.49 17.02
C LEU A 44 -0.84 -26.28 17.97
N ALA A 45 -0.38 -26.44 19.22
CA ALA A 45 -0.35 -25.35 20.19
C ALA A 45 0.61 -24.25 19.77
N GLU A 46 1.84 -24.59 19.36
CA GLU A 46 2.84 -23.65 18.86
C GLU A 46 2.36 -22.96 17.57
N TYR A 47 1.82 -23.73 16.63
CA TYR A 47 1.26 -23.19 15.40
C TYR A 47 0.12 -22.18 15.65
N ARG A 48 -0.78 -22.50 16.61
CA ARG A 48 -1.85 -21.58 16.99
C ARG A 48 -1.32 -20.30 17.65
N GLU A 49 -0.29 -20.39 18.48
CA GLU A 49 0.35 -19.22 19.08
C GLU A 49 1.01 -18.33 18.01
N ASP A 50 1.71 -18.92 17.05
CA ASP A 50 2.31 -18.18 15.95
C ASP A 50 1.24 -17.48 15.09
N VAL A 51 0.22 -18.22 14.66
CA VAL A 51 -0.90 -17.63 13.90
C VAL A 51 -1.58 -16.51 14.67
N LYS A 52 -1.79 -16.70 15.99
CA LYS A 52 -2.38 -15.65 16.84
C LYS A 52 -1.48 -14.43 16.92
N LYS A 53 -0.17 -14.61 17.09
CA LYS A 53 0.81 -13.52 17.11
C LYS A 53 0.78 -12.74 15.80
N ASN A 54 0.91 -13.45 14.67
CA ASN A 54 0.92 -12.84 13.34
C ASN A 54 -0.39 -12.08 13.03
N LEU A 55 -1.53 -12.65 13.42
CA LEU A 55 -2.83 -11.99 13.26
C LEU A 55 -2.99 -10.77 14.17
N THR A 56 -2.45 -10.83 15.40
CA THR A 56 -2.47 -9.71 16.34
C THR A 56 -1.62 -8.57 15.79
N GLU A 57 -0.36 -8.83 15.43
CA GLU A 57 0.54 -7.86 14.83
C GLU A 57 -0.09 -7.20 13.58
N LYS A 58 -0.63 -8.01 12.68
CA LYS A 58 -1.32 -7.52 11.49
C LYS A 58 -2.51 -6.63 11.84
N LYS A 59 -3.31 -7.02 12.82
CA LYS A 59 -4.48 -6.23 13.26
C LYS A 59 -4.09 -4.94 13.97
N GLU A 60 -3.01 -4.94 14.71
CA GLU A 60 -2.45 -3.74 15.35
C GLU A 60 -1.91 -2.77 14.28
N GLU A 61 -1.22 -3.27 13.26
CA GLU A 61 -0.76 -2.47 12.13
C GLU A 61 -1.94 -1.88 11.33
N GLU A 62 -2.96 -2.70 11.02
CA GLU A 62 -4.18 -2.24 10.32
C GLU A 62 -4.91 -1.17 11.15
N ALA A 63 -5.06 -1.37 12.44
CA ALA A 63 -5.72 -0.40 13.33
C ALA A 63 -4.92 0.90 13.46
N LYS A 64 -3.58 0.80 13.53
CA LYS A 64 -2.70 1.97 13.55
C LYS A 64 -2.83 2.76 12.25
N ALA A 65 -2.78 2.09 11.10
CA ALA A 65 -2.92 2.73 9.79
C ALA A 65 -4.29 3.39 9.61
N GLU A 66 -5.37 2.74 10.05
CA GLU A 66 -6.73 3.31 10.02
C GLU A 66 -6.87 4.54 10.92
N LYS A 67 -6.27 4.49 12.13
CA LYS A 67 -6.24 5.64 13.03
C LYS A 67 -5.46 6.80 12.41
N GLU A 68 -4.30 6.52 11.84
CA GLU A 68 -3.45 7.48 11.14
C GLU A 68 -4.22 8.19 10.01
N GLU A 69 -4.87 7.42 9.15
CA GLU A 69 -5.67 7.95 8.04
C GLU A 69 -6.78 8.88 8.54
N LYS A 70 -7.56 8.44 9.54
CA LYS A 70 -8.66 9.24 10.11
C LYS A 70 -8.19 10.53 10.76
N VAL A 71 -7.07 10.49 11.47
CA VAL A 71 -6.50 11.68 12.13
C VAL A 71 -6.00 12.68 11.09
N ILE A 72 -5.31 12.21 10.05
CA ILE A 72 -4.84 13.04 8.95
C ILE A 72 -6.04 13.65 8.20
N GLU A 73 -7.06 12.87 7.89
CA GLU A 73 -8.28 13.38 7.25
C GLU A 73 -8.98 14.47 8.09
N ALA A 74 -9.07 14.26 9.39
CA ALA A 74 -9.66 15.23 10.30
C ALA A 74 -8.88 16.56 10.28
N ILE A 75 -7.55 16.52 10.27
CA ILE A 75 -6.74 17.75 10.21
C ILE A 75 -6.88 18.42 8.84
N ILE A 76 -6.88 17.68 7.76
CA ILE A 76 -7.07 18.21 6.40
C ILE A 76 -8.42 18.93 6.28
N ALA A 77 -9.46 18.40 6.93
CA ALA A 77 -10.79 19.03 6.91
C ALA A 77 -10.84 20.43 7.54
N TYR A 78 -9.93 20.73 8.47
CA TYR A 78 -9.78 22.07 9.07
C TYR A 78 -8.78 22.97 8.34
N ALA A 79 -7.95 22.39 7.46
CA ALA A 79 -6.94 23.15 6.74
C ALA A 79 -7.55 23.90 5.54
N GLN A 80 -7.10 25.12 5.33
CA GLN A 80 -7.42 25.90 4.14
C GLN A 80 -6.17 26.04 3.28
N MET A 81 -6.23 25.54 2.06
CA MET A 81 -5.11 25.60 1.12
C MET A 81 -5.62 25.69 -0.31
N ASP A 82 -4.83 26.35 -1.15
CA ASP A 82 -5.03 26.41 -2.60
C ASP A 82 -3.93 25.60 -3.28
N ILE A 83 -4.30 24.61 -4.08
CA ILE A 83 -3.36 23.72 -4.76
C ILE A 83 -3.25 24.15 -6.22
N PRO A 84 -2.09 24.66 -6.65
CA PRO A 84 -1.88 25.03 -8.04
C PRO A 84 -2.01 23.81 -8.97
N GLU A 85 -2.61 24.01 -10.14
CA GLU A 85 -2.82 22.92 -11.11
C GLU A 85 -1.51 22.28 -11.59
N ALA A 86 -0.44 23.06 -11.66
CA ALA A 86 0.90 22.55 -11.99
C ALA A 86 1.42 21.53 -10.95
N MET A 87 1.13 21.77 -9.66
CA MET A 87 1.49 20.87 -8.58
C MET A 87 0.69 19.55 -8.66
N LEU A 88 -0.62 19.67 -8.92
CA LEU A 88 -1.50 18.51 -9.12
C LEU A 88 -1.06 17.67 -10.32
N ALA A 89 -0.77 18.31 -11.46
CA ALA A 89 -0.31 17.62 -12.66
C ALA A 89 1.04 16.89 -12.44
N THR A 90 1.94 17.47 -11.65
CA THR A 90 3.22 16.84 -11.29
C THR A 90 2.98 15.62 -10.42
N GLN A 91 2.12 15.72 -9.42
CA GLN A 91 1.78 14.60 -8.53
C GLN A 91 1.09 13.46 -9.28
N GLN A 92 0.16 13.78 -10.20
CA GLN A 92 -0.48 12.77 -11.04
C GLN A 92 0.53 12.01 -11.90
N ARG A 93 1.52 12.70 -12.49
CA ARG A 93 2.59 12.04 -13.28
C ARG A 93 3.43 11.13 -12.41
N SER A 94 3.88 11.60 -11.25
CA SER A 94 4.64 10.78 -10.31
C SER A 94 3.88 9.51 -9.93
N MET A 95 2.59 9.61 -9.61
CA MET A 95 1.75 8.46 -9.29
C MET A 95 1.57 7.50 -10.48
N ALA A 96 1.47 8.04 -11.70
CA ALA A 96 1.40 7.22 -12.90
C ALA A 96 2.72 6.47 -13.18
N ASP A 97 3.86 7.12 -12.93
CA ASP A 97 5.18 6.50 -13.07
C ASP A 97 5.40 5.41 -12.01
N ASP A 98 5.01 5.65 -10.76
CA ASP A 98 5.02 4.64 -9.69
C ASP A 98 4.14 3.42 -10.04
N PHE A 99 2.96 3.67 -10.59
CA PHE A 99 2.07 2.61 -11.07
C PHE A 99 2.73 1.81 -12.20
N ALA A 100 3.30 2.49 -13.19
CA ALA A 100 4.00 1.85 -14.31
C ALA A 100 5.18 0.99 -13.84
N GLN A 101 5.92 1.42 -12.83
CA GLN A 101 6.99 0.62 -12.23
C GLN A 101 6.45 -0.63 -11.53
N ARG A 102 5.38 -0.51 -10.76
CA ARG A 102 4.76 -1.64 -10.06
C ARG A 102 4.24 -2.72 -11.01
N ILE A 103 3.53 -2.33 -12.08
CA ILE A 103 3.04 -3.31 -13.06
C ILE A 103 4.18 -3.92 -13.87
N ARG A 104 5.29 -3.19 -14.09
CA ARG A 104 6.49 -3.74 -14.74
C ARG A 104 7.13 -4.85 -13.91
N MET A 105 7.16 -4.72 -12.58
CA MET A 105 7.63 -5.80 -11.70
C MET A 105 6.73 -7.06 -11.76
N GLN A 106 5.48 -6.89 -12.16
CA GLN A 106 4.53 -7.98 -12.42
C GLN A 106 4.59 -8.51 -13.86
N GLY A 107 5.53 -8.03 -14.67
CA GLY A 107 5.74 -8.46 -16.06
C GLY A 107 4.82 -7.79 -17.09
N LEU A 108 4.12 -6.71 -16.72
CA LEU A 108 3.24 -5.96 -17.62
C LEU A 108 3.82 -4.59 -17.95
N THR A 109 3.58 -4.12 -19.16
CA THR A 109 3.86 -2.72 -19.54
C THR A 109 2.62 -1.85 -19.38
N ILE A 110 2.83 -0.54 -19.24
CA ILE A 110 1.72 0.41 -19.12
C ILE A 110 0.84 0.43 -20.39
N ASP A 111 1.44 0.22 -21.55
CA ASP A 111 0.70 0.15 -22.81
C ASP A 111 -0.18 -1.10 -22.89
N GLN A 112 0.31 -2.25 -22.42
CA GLN A 112 -0.48 -3.46 -22.32
C GLN A 112 -1.64 -3.28 -21.34
N TYR A 113 -1.40 -2.61 -20.20
CA TYR A 113 -2.46 -2.28 -19.25
C TYR A 113 -3.56 -1.45 -19.90
N PHE A 114 -3.22 -0.40 -20.65
CA PHE A 114 -4.20 0.43 -21.37
C PHE A 114 -4.94 -0.36 -22.46
N GLN A 115 -4.26 -1.27 -23.15
CA GLN A 115 -4.92 -2.14 -24.12
C GLN A 115 -5.93 -3.09 -23.49
N PHE A 116 -5.60 -3.69 -22.33
CA PHE A 116 -6.50 -4.60 -21.64
C PHE A 116 -7.69 -3.91 -20.98
N THR A 117 -7.47 -2.71 -20.43
CA THR A 117 -8.51 -1.95 -19.72
C THR A 117 -9.36 -1.06 -20.63
N GLY A 118 -8.88 -0.77 -21.84
CA GLY A 118 -9.50 0.20 -22.75
C GLY A 118 -9.38 1.66 -22.27
N LEU A 119 -8.58 1.93 -21.24
CA LEU A 119 -8.36 3.29 -20.72
C LEU A 119 -7.38 4.05 -21.61
N THR A 120 -7.65 5.34 -21.78
CA THR A 120 -6.64 6.28 -22.33
C THR A 120 -5.74 6.80 -21.21
N ARG A 121 -4.57 7.30 -21.59
CA ARG A 121 -3.64 7.90 -20.62
C ARG A 121 -4.27 9.10 -19.89
N GLU A 122 -5.03 9.90 -20.60
CA GLU A 122 -5.72 11.07 -20.05
C GLU A 122 -6.79 10.65 -19.03
N ALA A 123 -7.61 9.64 -19.36
CA ALA A 123 -8.61 9.11 -18.47
C ALA A 123 -7.97 8.49 -17.20
N PHE A 124 -6.83 7.83 -17.34
CA PHE A 124 -6.09 7.30 -16.21
C PHE A 124 -5.54 8.40 -15.29
N LEU A 125 -4.96 9.47 -15.85
CA LEU A 125 -4.51 10.61 -15.07
C LEU A 125 -5.66 11.31 -14.35
N GLU A 126 -6.83 11.44 -15.00
CA GLU A 126 -8.01 12.02 -14.35
C GLU A 126 -8.53 11.16 -13.18
N GLN A 127 -8.45 9.84 -13.29
CA GLN A 127 -8.77 8.95 -12.18
C GLN A 127 -7.80 9.09 -10.99
N LEU A 128 -6.54 9.45 -11.25
CA LEU A 128 -5.55 9.70 -10.20
C LEU A 128 -5.71 11.05 -9.50
N LYS A 129 -6.46 11.99 -10.09
CA LYS A 129 -6.58 13.38 -9.62
C LYS A 129 -7.03 13.49 -8.16
N PRO A 130 -8.12 12.84 -7.71
CA PRO A 130 -8.55 12.93 -6.32
C PRO A 130 -7.50 12.43 -5.34
N GLN A 131 -6.82 11.34 -5.68
CA GLN A 131 -5.78 10.75 -4.84
C GLN A 131 -4.51 11.62 -4.83
N ALA A 132 -4.17 12.23 -5.97
CA ALA A 132 -3.06 13.19 -6.06
C ALA A 132 -3.32 14.42 -5.20
N GLU A 133 -4.53 14.97 -5.26
CA GLU A 133 -4.96 16.10 -4.43
C GLU A 133 -4.87 15.77 -2.94
N GLN A 134 -5.34 14.59 -2.53
CA GLN A 134 -5.27 14.13 -1.15
C GLN A 134 -3.81 14.00 -0.67
N ARG A 135 -2.93 13.41 -1.48
CA ARG A 135 -1.50 13.30 -1.15
C ARG A 135 -0.83 14.66 -0.97
N ILE A 136 -1.14 15.62 -1.83
CA ILE A 136 -0.62 16.99 -1.70
C ILE A 136 -1.13 17.63 -0.41
N LYS A 137 -2.44 17.53 -0.13
CA LYS A 137 -3.03 18.07 1.11
C LYS A 137 -2.38 17.48 2.35
N THR A 138 -2.23 16.15 2.39
CA THR A 138 -1.56 15.45 3.49
C THR A 138 -0.16 15.99 3.70
N ARG A 139 0.64 16.08 2.64
CA ARG A 139 2.02 16.57 2.72
C ARG A 139 2.09 18.00 3.23
N LEU A 140 1.32 18.91 2.65
CA LEU A 140 1.32 20.34 3.03
C LEU A 140 0.87 20.55 4.48
N VAL A 141 -0.12 19.80 4.95
CA VAL A 141 -0.58 19.87 6.33
C VAL A 141 0.48 19.38 7.29
N LEU A 142 1.10 18.24 7.01
CA LEU A 142 2.14 17.67 7.87
C LEU A 142 3.43 18.51 7.87
N GLU A 143 3.81 19.10 6.74
CA GLU A 143 4.90 20.09 6.67
C GLU A 143 4.59 21.32 7.52
N ALA A 144 3.34 21.78 7.50
CA ALA A 144 2.92 22.91 8.33
C ALA A 144 2.94 22.56 9.83
N VAL A 145 2.51 21.36 10.21
CA VAL A 145 2.60 20.84 11.59
C VAL A 145 4.06 20.74 12.02
N ALA A 146 4.90 20.09 11.21
CA ALA A 146 6.32 19.94 11.52
C ALA A 146 7.00 21.29 11.78
N LYS A 147 6.65 22.30 10.99
CA LYS A 147 7.16 23.65 11.13
C LYS A 147 6.59 24.38 12.37
N ALA A 148 5.30 24.23 12.63
CA ALA A 148 4.63 24.91 13.77
C ALA A 148 5.13 24.36 15.11
N GLU A 149 5.35 23.05 15.20
CA GLU A 149 5.82 22.37 16.40
C GLU A 149 7.35 22.28 16.49
N ASN A 150 8.09 22.89 15.53
CA ASN A 150 9.55 22.86 15.45
C ASN A 150 10.12 21.44 15.52
N ILE A 151 9.53 20.53 14.75
CA ILE A 151 9.97 19.14 14.70
C ILE A 151 11.30 19.07 13.93
N GLU A 152 12.36 18.87 14.66
CA GLU A 152 13.72 18.73 14.12
C GLU A 152 14.10 17.25 13.97
N VAL A 153 14.90 16.96 12.96
CA VAL A 153 15.51 15.66 12.72
C VAL A 153 16.95 15.69 13.19
N SER A 154 17.27 14.85 14.16
CA SER A 154 18.64 14.72 14.68
C SER A 154 19.55 14.02 13.67
N GLU A 155 20.87 14.19 13.85
CA GLU A 155 21.86 13.48 13.03
C GLU A 155 21.77 11.96 13.18
N ASP A 156 21.41 11.47 14.35
CA ASP A 156 21.27 10.05 14.62
C ASP A 156 20.05 9.46 13.91
N GLU A 157 18.92 10.17 13.89
CA GLU A 157 17.73 9.78 13.13
C GLU A 157 18.01 9.76 11.62
N TYR A 158 18.73 10.76 11.13
CA TYR A 158 19.14 10.81 9.72
C TYR A 158 20.04 9.63 9.36
N LYS A 159 21.04 9.31 10.18
CA LYS A 159 21.94 8.16 9.96
C LYS A 159 21.18 6.84 9.97
N ALA A 160 20.27 6.66 10.93
CA ALA A 160 19.44 5.46 11.00
C ALA A 160 18.58 5.28 9.74
N GLU A 161 18.06 6.37 9.17
CA GLU A 161 17.31 6.29 7.91
C GLU A 161 18.22 5.93 6.73
N ILE A 162 19.43 6.46 6.65
CA ILE A 162 20.41 6.10 5.63
C ILE A 162 20.80 4.61 5.76
N GLU A 163 21.00 4.11 6.96
CA GLU A 163 21.27 2.68 7.21
C GLU A 163 20.11 1.80 6.72
N ARG A 164 18.88 2.17 7.06
CA ARG A 164 17.67 1.48 6.61
C ARG A 164 17.53 1.49 5.09
N MET A 165 17.81 2.62 4.44
CA MET A 165 17.80 2.71 2.97
C MET A 165 18.88 1.85 2.34
N ALA A 166 20.10 1.84 2.90
CA ALA A 166 21.21 1.02 2.42
C ALA A 166 20.87 -0.48 2.48
N GLU A 167 20.24 -0.92 3.58
CA GLU A 167 19.75 -2.28 3.73
C GLU A 167 18.68 -2.63 2.68
N ALA A 168 17.69 -1.75 2.48
CA ALA A 168 16.62 -1.95 1.50
C ALA A 168 17.17 -2.05 0.06
N TYR A 169 18.17 -1.25 -0.27
CA TYR A 169 18.82 -1.27 -1.59
C TYR A 169 19.95 -2.31 -1.69
N LYS A 170 20.26 -3.04 -0.60
CA LYS A 170 21.39 -3.97 -0.51
C LYS A 170 22.71 -3.32 -0.90
N MET A 171 22.89 -2.10 -0.45
CA MET A 171 24.09 -1.27 -0.68
C MET A 171 24.87 -1.07 0.60
N ASP A 172 26.13 -0.72 0.44
CA ASP A 172 26.97 -0.27 1.56
C ASP A 172 26.57 1.14 1.99
N VAL A 173 26.54 1.39 3.32
CA VAL A 173 26.10 2.66 3.90
C VAL A 173 27.00 3.82 3.46
N ASP A 174 28.33 3.60 3.41
CA ASP A 174 29.27 4.64 3.01
C ASP A 174 29.06 5.02 1.54
N LYS A 175 28.84 4.05 0.66
CA LYS A 175 28.54 4.31 -0.75
C LYS A 175 27.22 5.06 -0.94
N LEU A 176 26.18 4.69 -0.20
CA LEU A 176 24.91 5.42 -0.25
C LEU A 176 25.09 6.85 0.22
N THR A 177 25.82 7.06 1.32
CA THR A 177 26.10 8.39 1.86
C THR A 177 26.86 9.28 0.88
N GLU A 178 27.84 8.72 0.15
CA GLU A 178 28.57 9.45 -0.90
C GLU A 178 27.72 9.82 -2.11
N MET A 179 26.70 8.99 -2.42
CA MET A 179 25.79 9.24 -3.55
C MET A 179 24.69 10.26 -3.23
N VAL A 180 24.36 10.42 -1.95
CA VAL A 180 23.32 11.35 -1.49
C VAL A 180 23.92 12.77 -1.42
N GLY A 181 23.54 13.63 -2.39
CA GLY A 181 23.94 15.03 -2.44
C GLY A 181 23.22 15.89 -1.39
N GLU A 182 23.59 17.16 -1.28
CA GLU A 182 22.99 18.10 -0.31
C GLU A 182 21.47 18.25 -0.49
N PHE A 183 20.99 18.19 -1.73
CA PHE A 183 19.56 18.30 -2.04
C PHE A 183 18.78 17.08 -1.53
N GLU A 184 19.30 15.89 -1.79
CA GLU A 184 18.71 14.62 -1.34
C GLU A 184 18.76 14.51 0.18
N GLN A 185 19.85 14.94 0.82
CA GLN A 185 19.95 14.99 2.29
C GLN A 185 18.83 15.85 2.90
N LYS A 186 18.60 17.02 2.31
CA LYS A 186 17.52 17.89 2.74
C LYS A 186 16.15 17.24 2.57
N ALA A 187 15.89 16.63 1.42
CA ALA A 187 14.63 15.94 1.15
C ALA A 187 14.39 14.78 2.13
N ILE A 188 15.42 13.97 2.45
CA ILE A 188 15.32 12.89 3.44
C ILE A 188 14.98 13.45 4.83
N ARG A 189 15.59 14.56 5.25
CA ARG A 189 15.27 15.19 6.51
C ARG A 189 13.85 15.76 6.54
N GLU A 190 13.39 16.36 5.45
CA GLU A 190 12.01 16.83 5.33
C GLU A 190 11.00 15.66 5.42
N ASP A 191 11.27 14.55 4.75
CA ASP A 191 10.42 13.37 4.82
C ASP A 191 10.43 12.73 6.23
N LEU A 192 11.57 12.71 6.92
CA LEU A 192 11.65 12.29 8.32
C LEU A 192 10.88 13.22 9.25
N ALA A 193 10.95 14.53 9.05
CA ALA A 193 10.18 15.49 9.83
C ALA A 193 8.66 15.30 9.63
N ILE A 194 8.23 15.00 8.40
CA ILE A 194 6.85 14.66 8.09
C ILE A 194 6.41 13.39 8.83
N LYS A 195 7.23 12.32 8.85
CA LYS A 195 6.94 11.10 9.62
C LYS A 195 6.77 11.39 11.10
N LYS A 196 7.70 12.16 11.68
CA LYS A 196 7.59 12.60 13.08
C LYS A 196 6.37 13.47 13.35
N ALA A 197 5.95 14.27 12.38
CA ALA A 197 4.71 15.05 12.49
C ALA A 197 3.47 14.14 12.51
N VAL A 198 3.46 13.04 11.77
CA VAL A 198 2.40 12.02 11.85
C VAL A 198 2.34 11.43 13.25
N ASP A 199 3.47 10.96 13.78
CA ASP A 199 3.54 10.38 15.13
C ASP A 199 3.09 11.41 16.18
N PHE A 200 3.54 12.67 16.08
CA PHE A 200 3.13 13.76 16.97
C PHE A 200 1.62 13.97 16.97
N VAL A 201 1.01 13.98 15.79
CA VAL A 201 -0.44 14.19 15.66
C VAL A 201 -1.22 13.00 16.20
N LEU A 202 -0.73 11.77 15.99
CA LEU A 202 -1.34 10.54 16.51
C LEU A 202 -1.29 10.49 18.04
N ASP A 203 -0.17 10.87 18.63
CA ASP A 203 0.03 10.87 20.08
C ASP A 203 -0.85 11.91 20.79
N ASN A 204 -1.19 13.00 20.10
CA ASN A 204 -2.06 14.06 20.61
C ASN A 204 -3.53 13.90 20.19
N ALA A 205 -3.86 12.88 19.39
CA ALA A 205 -5.25 12.61 19.00
C ALA A 205 -6.02 11.95 20.15
N VAL A 206 -7.21 12.49 20.43
CA VAL A 206 -8.12 11.95 21.44
C VAL A 206 -9.23 11.18 20.74
N ASP A 207 -9.30 9.89 21.00
CA ASP A 207 -10.41 9.04 20.54
C ASP A 207 -11.73 9.50 21.21
N LYS A 208 -12.75 9.73 20.40
CA LYS A 208 -14.10 10.12 20.89
C LYS A 208 -15.06 8.96 20.80
#